data_f0ffb3b69fa39dc096b7a4c27e019b63
#
_entry.id   f0ffb3b69fa39dc096b7a4c27e019b63
#
_cell.length_a   1.000
_cell.length_b   1.000
_cell.length_c   1.000
_cell.angle_alpha   90.00
_cell.angle_beta   90.00
_cell.angle_gamma   90.00
#
_symmetry.space_group_name_H-M   'P 1'
#
loop_
_entity.id
_entity.type
_entity.pdbx_description
1 polymer ?
#
loop_
_entity_poly.entity_id
_entity_poly.type
_entity_poly.pdbx_seq_one_letter_code
_entity_poly.pdbx_strand_id
1 'polypeptide(L)'
;MSRAVFLDRDGVINQRPPEGEYITRWEDFHILPGVAAGIALLNHAGFSVIVVTNQRCVAKGLMTEADLQKMHERMTDVLARAGAKIDATFYCPHEIEPHCDCRKPAPGMLLSAARLRGIDLRTSWMIGDSDNDVEAGVNAGCKTARVIATDATSSERARISEATIIAGIDA
;
A
#
# COMPACT_ATOMS: atom_id res chain seq x y z
N MET A 1 22.25 -1.89 -0.70
CA MET A 1 20.85 -1.86 -0.22
C MET A 1 19.93 -1.81 -1.44
N SER A 2 18.83 -2.53 -1.42
CA SER A 2 17.83 -2.53 -2.49
C SER A 2 16.88 -1.33 -2.35
N ARG A 3 16.18 -0.99 -3.42
CA ARG A 3 15.12 0.02 -3.41
C ARG A 3 13.74 -0.65 -3.55
N ALA A 4 12.72 -0.09 -2.95
CA ALA A 4 11.38 -0.65 -2.96
C ALA A 4 10.31 0.37 -3.36
N VAL A 5 9.18 -0.16 -3.81
CA VAL A 5 7.92 0.57 -3.84
C VAL A 5 6.99 -0.12 -2.85
N PHE A 6 6.57 0.63 -1.85
CA PHE A 6 5.54 0.24 -0.89
C PHE A 6 4.19 0.65 -1.45
N LEU A 7 3.27 -0.29 -1.54
CA LEU A 7 1.92 -0.06 -2.05
C LEU A 7 0.88 -0.26 -0.94
N ASP A 8 -0.05 0.67 -0.78
CA ASP A 8 -1.27 0.34 -0.05
C ASP A 8 -2.07 -0.72 -0.81
N ARG A 9 -2.98 -1.39 -0.13
CA ARG A 9 -3.83 -2.43 -0.72
C ARG A 9 -5.14 -1.85 -1.24
N ASP A 10 -5.98 -1.37 -0.32
CA ASP A 10 -7.34 -0.92 -0.62
C ASP A 10 -7.33 0.48 -1.26
N GLY A 11 -7.76 0.58 -2.50
CA GLY A 11 -7.71 1.81 -3.32
C GLY A 11 -6.47 1.93 -4.21
N VAL A 12 -5.50 1.01 -4.09
CA VAL A 12 -4.29 0.98 -4.92
C VAL A 12 -4.16 -0.34 -5.68
N ILE A 13 -4.23 -1.48 -5.00
CA ILE A 13 -4.19 -2.82 -5.62
C ILE A 13 -5.60 -3.30 -5.95
N ASN A 14 -6.52 -3.15 -5.02
CA ASN A 14 -7.91 -3.53 -5.18
C ASN A 14 -8.85 -2.35 -4.94
N GLN A 15 -10.06 -2.49 -5.41
CA GLN A 15 -11.10 -1.50 -5.20
C GLN A 15 -11.27 -1.23 -3.70
N ARG A 16 -11.30 0.05 -3.33
CA ARG A 16 -11.56 0.46 -1.95
C ARG A 16 -13.01 0.12 -1.57
N PRO A 17 -13.25 -0.51 -0.42
CA PRO A 17 -14.60 -0.68 0.08
C PRO A 17 -15.22 0.69 0.44
N PRO A 18 -16.55 0.80 0.48
CA PRO A 18 -17.23 1.97 1.01
C PRO A 18 -16.75 2.33 2.42
N GLU A 19 -16.90 3.61 2.80
CA GLU A 19 -16.51 4.08 4.12
C GLU A 19 -17.20 3.28 5.23
N GLY A 20 -16.42 2.81 6.20
CA GLY A 20 -16.91 1.98 7.31
C GLY A 20 -17.05 0.50 7.00
N GLU A 21 -16.89 0.09 5.75
CA GLU A 21 -16.91 -1.30 5.33
C GLU A 21 -15.49 -1.90 5.21
N TYR A 22 -15.43 -3.23 5.12
CA TYR A 22 -14.17 -3.98 5.02
C TYR A 22 -14.31 -5.13 4.04
N ILE A 23 -13.23 -5.40 3.30
CA ILE A 23 -13.15 -6.58 2.45
C ILE A 23 -12.72 -7.75 3.33
N THR A 24 -13.66 -8.65 3.61
CA THR A 24 -13.46 -9.82 4.48
C THR A 24 -13.60 -11.14 3.74
N ARG A 25 -14.02 -11.11 2.48
CA ARG A 25 -14.16 -12.28 1.61
C ARG A 25 -13.48 -12.02 0.28
N TRP A 26 -12.98 -13.09 -0.33
CA TRP A 26 -12.31 -12.99 -1.63
C TRP A 26 -13.24 -12.54 -2.75
N GLU A 27 -14.52 -12.90 -2.70
CA GLU A 27 -15.54 -12.53 -3.67
C GLU A 27 -15.71 -11.02 -3.80
N ASP A 28 -15.41 -10.29 -2.73
CA ASP A 28 -15.48 -8.83 -2.66
C ASP A 28 -14.12 -8.16 -3.00
N PHE A 29 -13.06 -8.97 -3.22
CA PHE A 29 -11.71 -8.49 -3.52
C PHE A 29 -11.52 -8.31 -5.03
N HIS A 30 -11.73 -7.10 -5.53
CA HIS A 30 -11.62 -6.78 -6.96
C HIS A 30 -10.32 -6.04 -7.25
N ILE A 31 -9.36 -6.72 -7.91
CA ILE A 31 -8.11 -6.10 -8.35
C ILE A 31 -8.41 -5.01 -9.38
N LEU A 32 -7.81 -3.83 -9.20
CA LEU A 32 -8.01 -2.70 -10.10
C LEU A 32 -7.35 -2.95 -11.47
N PRO A 33 -7.96 -2.47 -12.55
CA PRO A 33 -7.38 -2.58 -13.90
C PRO A 33 -5.99 -1.96 -13.97
N GLY A 34 -5.06 -2.62 -14.66
CA GLY A 34 -3.70 -2.12 -14.89
C GLY A 34 -2.71 -2.36 -13.74
N VAL A 35 -3.17 -2.75 -12.55
CA VAL A 35 -2.29 -2.95 -11.38
C VAL A 35 -1.20 -3.98 -11.64
N ALA A 36 -1.55 -5.14 -12.20
CA ALA A 36 -0.56 -6.17 -12.50
C ALA A 36 0.51 -5.66 -13.48
N ALA A 37 0.11 -4.95 -14.54
CA ALA A 37 1.04 -4.36 -15.49
C ALA A 37 1.94 -3.30 -14.83
N GLY A 38 1.38 -2.44 -13.98
CA GLY A 38 2.14 -1.44 -13.22
C GLY A 38 3.17 -2.08 -12.29
N ILE A 39 2.79 -3.11 -11.53
CA ILE A 39 3.70 -3.85 -10.66
C ILE A 39 4.80 -4.53 -11.48
N ALA A 40 4.47 -5.15 -12.62
CA ALA A 40 5.46 -5.77 -13.50
C ALA A 40 6.49 -4.75 -14.01
N LEU A 41 6.06 -3.53 -14.36
CA LEU A 41 6.98 -2.43 -14.74
C LEU A 41 7.92 -2.05 -13.59
N LEU A 42 7.42 -1.94 -12.36
CA LEU A 42 8.23 -1.67 -11.18
C LEU A 42 9.27 -2.78 -10.94
N ASN A 43 8.85 -4.05 -11.09
CA ASN A 43 9.76 -5.19 -10.98
C ASN A 43 10.86 -5.13 -12.05
N HIS A 44 10.52 -4.84 -13.31
CA HIS A 44 11.50 -4.69 -14.40
C HIS A 44 12.46 -3.50 -14.16
N ALA A 45 11.98 -2.43 -13.53
CA ALA A 45 12.82 -1.31 -13.14
C ALA A 45 13.72 -1.61 -11.91
N GLY A 46 13.68 -2.84 -11.38
CA GLY A 46 14.52 -3.29 -10.27
C GLY A 46 14.05 -2.85 -8.89
N PHE A 47 12.77 -2.50 -8.72
CA PHE A 47 12.18 -2.28 -7.41
C PHE A 47 11.66 -3.59 -6.82
N SER A 48 11.90 -3.79 -5.52
CA SER A 48 11.08 -4.71 -4.74
C SER A 48 9.70 -4.11 -4.51
N VAL A 49 8.64 -4.87 -4.71
CA VAL A 49 7.27 -4.39 -4.46
C VAL A 49 6.74 -5.00 -3.17
N ILE A 50 6.35 -4.14 -2.24
CA ILE A 50 5.93 -4.52 -0.89
C ILE A 50 4.56 -3.91 -0.60
N VAL A 51 3.62 -4.73 -0.17
CA VAL A 51 2.30 -4.26 0.26
C VAL A 51 2.36 -3.87 1.74
N VAL A 52 1.80 -2.70 2.09
CA VAL A 52 1.67 -2.19 3.46
C VAL A 52 0.26 -1.68 3.70
N THR A 53 -0.53 -2.35 4.52
CA THR A 53 -1.97 -2.10 4.61
C THR A 53 -2.51 -2.09 6.05
N ASN A 54 -3.43 -1.18 6.35
CA ASN A 54 -4.16 -1.16 7.62
C ASN A 54 -5.40 -2.06 7.52
N GLN A 55 -5.45 -3.12 8.33
CA GLN A 55 -6.53 -4.13 8.30
C GLN A 55 -7.26 -4.24 9.64
N ARG A 56 -7.98 -3.18 10.00
CA ARG A 56 -8.73 -3.06 11.25
C ARG A 56 -9.85 -4.09 11.40
N CYS A 57 -10.29 -4.72 10.30
CA CYS A 57 -11.30 -5.78 10.33
C CYS A 57 -10.91 -6.94 11.25
N VAL A 58 -9.61 -7.17 11.46
CA VAL A 58 -9.10 -8.19 12.37
C VAL A 58 -9.40 -7.80 13.82
N ALA A 59 -9.03 -6.59 14.26
CA ALA A 59 -9.33 -6.11 15.61
C ALA A 59 -10.84 -6.08 15.90
N LYS A 60 -11.67 -5.80 14.88
CA LYS A 60 -13.13 -5.83 14.98
C LYS A 60 -13.72 -7.24 15.01
N GLY A 61 -12.92 -8.29 14.89
CA GLY A 61 -13.40 -9.68 14.85
C GLY A 61 -14.19 -10.04 13.59
N LEU A 62 -14.12 -9.22 12.54
CA LEU A 62 -14.83 -9.46 11.26
C LEU A 62 -14.06 -10.44 10.37
N MET A 63 -12.78 -10.65 10.65
CA MET A 63 -11.89 -11.55 9.92
C MET A 63 -10.77 -12.02 10.86
N THR A 64 -10.34 -13.26 10.73
CA THR A 64 -9.15 -13.74 11.46
C THR A 64 -7.87 -13.35 10.73
N GLU A 65 -6.73 -13.29 11.44
CA GLU A 65 -5.43 -13.08 10.79
C GLU A 65 -5.11 -14.20 9.79
N ALA A 66 -5.50 -15.43 10.09
CA ALA A 66 -5.32 -16.56 9.20
C ALA A 66 -6.09 -16.40 7.88
N ASP A 67 -7.30 -15.86 7.93
CA ASP A 67 -8.09 -15.61 6.71
C ASP A 67 -7.57 -14.41 5.93
N LEU A 68 -7.10 -13.37 6.63
CA LEU A 68 -6.42 -12.24 6.01
C LEU A 68 -5.14 -12.70 5.28
N GLN A 69 -4.35 -13.58 5.90
CA GLN A 69 -3.16 -14.14 5.28
C GLN A 69 -3.49 -14.93 4.02
N LYS A 70 -4.51 -15.80 4.05
CA LYS A 70 -4.99 -16.53 2.87
C LYS A 70 -5.45 -15.59 1.74
N MET A 71 -6.12 -14.49 2.09
CA MET A 71 -6.51 -13.46 1.13
C MET A 71 -5.29 -12.82 0.46
N HIS A 72 -4.25 -12.47 1.24
CA HIS A 72 -3.01 -11.91 0.72
C HIS A 72 -2.22 -12.91 -0.13
N GLU A 73 -2.17 -14.18 0.26
CA GLU A 73 -1.58 -15.25 -0.55
C GLU A 73 -2.28 -15.36 -1.90
N ARG A 74 -3.62 -15.40 -1.90
CA ARG A 74 -4.42 -15.47 -3.13
C ARG A 74 -4.24 -14.23 -4.02
N MET A 75 -4.18 -13.03 -3.42
CA MET A 75 -3.86 -11.79 -4.14
C MET A 75 -2.50 -11.92 -4.84
N THR A 76 -1.48 -12.36 -4.12
CA THR A 76 -0.12 -12.53 -4.64
C THR A 76 -0.09 -13.55 -5.78
N ASP A 77 -0.78 -14.67 -5.65
CA ASP A 77 -0.87 -15.70 -6.69
C ASP A 77 -1.56 -15.19 -7.96
N VAL A 78 -2.66 -14.46 -7.83
CA VAL A 78 -3.38 -13.88 -8.98
C VAL A 78 -2.50 -12.88 -9.71
N LEU A 79 -1.83 -11.98 -8.97
CA LEU A 79 -0.91 -11.01 -9.55
C LEU A 79 0.31 -11.69 -10.21
N ALA A 80 0.86 -12.74 -9.59
CA ALA A 80 1.99 -13.49 -10.14
C ALA A 80 1.65 -14.17 -11.47
N ARG A 81 0.44 -14.74 -11.61
CA ARG A 81 -0.05 -15.31 -12.89
C ARG A 81 -0.19 -14.26 -13.97
N ALA A 82 -0.37 -13.00 -13.61
CA ALA A 82 -0.40 -11.87 -14.53
C ALA A 82 0.98 -11.20 -14.73
N GLY A 83 2.08 -11.82 -14.26
CA GLY A 83 3.45 -11.37 -14.45
C GLY A 83 3.93 -10.33 -13.42
N ALA A 84 3.15 -10.07 -12.37
CA ALA A 84 3.48 -9.11 -11.32
C ALA A 84 3.97 -9.83 -10.05
N LYS A 85 5.13 -9.42 -9.53
CA LYS A 85 5.72 -10.01 -8.32
C LYS A 85 5.52 -9.10 -7.12
N ILE A 86 4.86 -9.61 -6.08
CA ILE A 86 4.86 -9.03 -4.74
C ILE A 86 5.95 -9.72 -3.91
N ASP A 87 6.88 -8.96 -3.35
CA ASP A 87 8.02 -9.50 -2.60
C ASP A 87 7.70 -9.74 -1.12
N ALA A 88 6.76 -8.98 -0.56
CA ALA A 88 6.26 -9.15 0.80
C ALA A 88 4.95 -8.40 1.03
N THR A 89 4.20 -8.80 2.05
CA THR A 89 3.01 -8.10 2.54
C THR A 89 3.14 -7.88 4.04
N PHE A 90 2.99 -6.63 4.47
CA PHE A 90 2.90 -6.22 5.87
C PHE A 90 1.52 -5.63 6.13
N TYR A 91 0.95 -5.92 7.27
CA TYR A 91 -0.35 -5.39 7.66
C TYR A 91 -0.39 -5.00 9.14
N CYS A 92 -1.24 -4.05 9.46
CA CYS A 92 -1.58 -3.68 10.82
C CYS A 92 -2.98 -4.20 11.14
N PRO A 93 -3.13 -5.17 12.07
CA PRO A 93 -4.42 -5.72 12.43
C PRO A 93 -5.13 -4.94 13.56
N HIS A 94 -4.49 -3.90 14.12
CA HIS A 94 -4.92 -3.24 15.35
C HIS A 94 -6.05 -2.24 15.16
N GLU A 95 -6.75 -1.94 16.27
CA GLU A 95 -7.64 -0.79 16.37
C GLU A 95 -6.87 0.53 16.27
N ILE A 96 -7.63 1.65 16.22
CA ILE A 96 -7.05 2.99 16.21
C ILE A 96 -6.45 3.30 17.58
N GLU A 97 -7.16 2.90 18.63
CA GLU A 97 -6.73 3.05 20.02
C GLU A 97 -6.65 1.68 20.73
N PRO A 98 -5.62 1.40 21.54
CA PRO A 98 -4.43 2.26 21.74
C PRO A 98 -3.54 2.31 20.49
N HIS A 99 -2.81 3.41 20.32
CA HIS A 99 -1.90 3.60 19.20
C HIS A 99 -0.85 2.50 19.14
N CYS A 100 -0.53 2.07 17.94
CA CYS A 100 0.56 1.14 17.66
C CYS A 100 1.54 1.74 16.62
N ASP A 101 2.77 1.26 16.62
CA ASP A 101 3.81 1.76 15.72
C ASP A 101 3.63 1.30 14.26
N CYS A 102 2.77 0.29 14.01
CA CYS A 102 2.60 -0.29 12.67
C CYS A 102 1.46 0.36 11.87
N ARG A 103 0.44 0.94 12.53
CA ARG A 103 -0.71 1.51 11.83
C ARG A 103 -0.35 2.83 11.14
N LYS A 104 -0.46 2.89 9.82
CA LYS A 104 -0.32 4.15 9.06
C LYS A 104 -1.29 5.21 9.63
N PRO A 105 -0.82 6.43 9.94
CA PRO A 105 0.40 7.07 9.44
C PRO A 105 1.70 6.75 10.17
N ALA A 106 1.72 5.87 11.18
CA ALA A 106 2.98 5.42 11.77
C ALA A 106 3.80 4.62 10.74
N PRO A 107 5.15 4.77 10.72
CA PRO A 107 6.00 4.20 9.69
C PRO A 107 6.43 2.74 9.94
N GLY A 108 5.96 2.12 11.01
CA GLY A 108 6.52 0.86 11.51
C GLY A 108 6.51 -0.31 10.53
N MET A 109 5.49 -0.42 9.65
CA MET A 109 5.49 -1.45 8.60
C MET A 109 6.61 -1.23 7.58
N LEU A 110 6.83 0.02 7.14
CA LEU A 110 7.89 0.37 6.19
C LEU A 110 9.28 0.15 6.82
N LEU A 111 9.48 0.61 8.06
CA LEU A 111 10.73 0.42 8.80
C LEU A 111 11.04 -1.06 9.04
N SER A 112 10.04 -1.87 9.37
CA SER A 112 10.19 -3.32 9.55
C SER A 112 10.57 -4.02 8.25
N ALA A 113 9.91 -3.67 7.15
CA ALA A 113 10.25 -4.19 5.83
C ALA A 113 11.67 -3.80 5.42
N ALA A 114 12.06 -2.54 5.63
CA ALA A 114 13.40 -2.06 5.31
C ALA A 114 14.48 -2.81 6.08
N ARG A 115 14.28 -3.01 7.38
CA ARG A 115 15.21 -3.76 8.23
C ARG A 115 15.34 -5.22 7.81
N LEU A 116 14.22 -5.89 7.54
CA LEU A 116 14.20 -7.32 7.22
C LEU A 116 14.74 -7.63 5.84
N ARG A 117 14.66 -6.70 4.90
CA ARG A 117 14.98 -6.92 3.48
C ARG A 117 16.15 -6.07 2.98
N GLY A 118 16.80 -5.28 3.83
CA GLY A 118 17.95 -4.46 3.45
C GLY A 118 17.60 -3.35 2.45
N ILE A 119 16.46 -2.67 2.65
CA ILE A 119 15.95 -1.62 1.76
C ILE A 119 16.47 -0.26 2.20
N ASP A 120 16.91 0.56 1.25
CA ASP A 120 17.17 1.99 1.47
C ASP A 120 15.88 2.78 1.23
N LEU A 121 15.30 3.28 2.31
CA LEU A 121 14.04 4.03 2.27
C LEU A 121 14.16 5.35 1.50
N ARG A 122 15.32 6.00 1.52
CA ARG A 122 15.55 7.28 0.80
C ARG A 122 15.45 7.14 -0.71
N THR A 123 15.72 5.95 -1.24
CA THR A 123 15.61 5.62 -2.66
C THR A 123 14.33 4.88 -3.01
N SER A 124 13.43 4.74 -2.03
CA SER A 124 12.19 4.00 -2.12
C SER A 124 10.97 4.92 -2.13
N TRP A 125 9.83 4.38 -2.52
CA TRP A 125 8.58 5.09 -2.63
C TRP A 125 7.49 4.47 -1.76
N MET A 126 6.63 5.29 -1.17
CA MET A 126 5.33 4.88 -0.65
C MET A 126 4.23 5.42 -1.57
N ILE A 127 3.39 4.54 -2.08
CA ILE A 127 2.26 4.85 -2.97
C ILE A 127 0.97 4.42 -2.28
N GLY A 128 0.07 5.35 -2.07
CA GLY A 128 -1.23 5.12 -1.43
C GLY A 128 -2.30 6.06 -1.95
N ASP A 129 -3.53 5.89 -1.52
CA ASP A 129 -4.66 6.73 -1.92
C ASP A 129 -5.15 7.68 -0.81
N SER A 130 -4.55 7.60 0.37
CA SER A 130 -4.92 8.38 1.56
C SER A 130 -3.77 9.23 2.11
N ASP A 131 -4.12 10.24 2.93
CA ASP A 131 -3.14 11.07 3.63
C ASP A 131 -2.29 10.23 4.60
N ASN A 132 -2.87 9.20 5.23
CA ASN A 132 -2.14 8.29 6.11
C ASN A 132 -1.00 7.54 5.39
N ASP A 133 -1.16 7.25 4.10
CA ASP A 133 -0.12 6.58 3.30
C ASP A 133 1.04 7.53 3.03
N VAL A 134 0.71 8.75 2.58
CA VAL A 134 1.69 9.79 2.30
C VAL A 134 2.48 10.12 3.57
N GLU A 135 1.79 10.34 4.69
CA GLU A 135 2.42 10.64 5.97
C GLU A 135 3.29 9.48 6.48
N ALA A 136 2.83 8.22 6.34
CA ALA A 136 3.65 7.06 6.69
C ALA A 136 4.93 7.00 5.86
N GLY A 137 4.86 7.30 4.56
CA GLY A 137 6.01 7.37 3.67
C GLY A 137 7.00 8.46 4.08
N VAL A 138 6.51 9.67 4.36
CA VAL A 138 7.32 10.80 4.85
C VAL A 138 7.99 10.45 6.18
N ASN A 139 7.23 9.91 7.14
CA ASN A 139 7.73 9.51 8.45
C ASN A 139 8.77 8.38 8.37
N ALA A 140 8.71 7.53 7.34
CA ALA A 140 9.72 6.51 7.07
C ALA A 140 10.94 7.04 6.32
N GLY A 141 10.91 8.25 5.76
CA GLY A 141 11.96 8.81 4.92
C GLY A 141 11.92 8.36 3.47
N CYS A 142 10.77 7.91 2.98
CA CYS A 142 10.52 7.56 1.58
C CYS A 142 10.09 8.77 0.76
N LYS A 143 10.25 8.67 -0.56
CA LYS A 143 9.48 9.47 -1.50
C LYS A 143 8.03 9.00 -1.47
N THR A 144 7.08 9.88 -1.79
CA THR A 144 5.66 9.54 -1.74
C THR A 144 4.95 9.88 -3.04
N ALA A 145 3.94 9.09 -3.40
CA ALA A 145 3.02 9.39 -4.47
C ALA A 145 1.59 9.03 -4.06
N ARG A 146 0.62 9.87 -4.45
CA ARG A 146 -0.79 9.61 -4.17
C ARG A 146 -1.52 9.16 -5.43
N VAL A 147 -2.21 8.03 -5.34
CA VAL A 147 -3.14 7.56 -6.37
C VAL A 147 -4.47 8.28 -6.21
N ILE A 148 -5.01 8.76 -7.31
CA ILE A 148 -6.30 9.45 -7.37
C ILE A 148 -7.22 8.63 -8.25
N ALA A 149 -8.42 8.34 -7.76
CA ALA A 149 -9.46 7.74 -8.59
C ALA A 149 -9.79 8.67 -9.79
N THR A 150 -10.05 8.08 -10.95
CA THR A 150 -10.33 8.85 -12.19
C THR A 150 -11.61 9.67 -12.11
N ASP A 151 -12.51 9.33 -11.20
CA ASP A 151 -13.77 10.02 -10.88
C ASP A 151 -13.62 11.09 -9.79
N ALA A 152 -12.40 11.29 -9.26
CA ALA A 152 -12.13 12.32 -8.26
C ALA A 152 -12.51 13.72 -8.77
N THR A 153 -13.15 14.50 -7.91
CA THR A 153 -13.58 15.87 -8.23
C THR A 153 -12.39 16.81 -8.49
N SER A 154 -12.64 17.90 -9.21
CA SER A 154 -11.60 18.91 -9.50
C SER A 154 -10.98 19.49 -8.23
N SER A 155 -11.76 19.60 -7.13
CA SER A 155 -11.27 20.09 -5.83
C SER A 155 -10.35 19.08 -5.13
N GLU A 156 -10.62 17.78 -5.26
CA GLU A 156 -9.74 16.71 -4.74
C GLU A 156 -8.43 16.65 -5.52
N ARG A 157 -8.51 16.79 -6.85
CA ARG A 157 -7.32 16.86 -7.71
C ARG A 157 -6.45 18.08 -7.40
N ALA A 158 -7.05 19.25 -7.13
CA ALA A 158 -6.34 20.48 -6.78
C ALA A 158 -5.59 20.34 -5.43
N ARG A 159 -6.24 19.79 -4.39
CA ARG A 159 -5.60 19.53 -3.08
C ARG A 159 -4.40 18.59 -3.18
N ILE A 160 -4.42 17.67 -4.14
CA ILE A 160 -3.37 16.69 -4.36
C ILE A 160 -2.23 17.28 -5.17
N SER A 161 -2.50 18.19 -6.13
CA SER A 161 -1.46 18.86 -6.91
C SER A 161 -0.52 19.70 -6.05
N GLU A 162 -1.01 20.29 -4.96
CA GLU A 162 -0.19 21.02 -4.00
C GLU A 162 0.68 20.11 -3.12
N ALA A 163 0.24 18.87 -2.84
CA ALA A 163 0.97 17.91 -2.01
C ALA A 163 1.94 17.01 -2.80
N THR A 164 1.72 16.83 -4.08
CA THR A 164 2.40 15.80 -4.91
C THR A 164 3.61 16.32 -5.67
N ILE A 165 3.85 17.63 -5.75
CA ILE A 165 4.92 18.22 -6.58
C ILE A 165 6.18 18.57 -5.75
N ILE A 166 6.36 18.03 -4.56
CA ILE A 166 7.60 18.25 -3.76
C ILE A 166 8.56 17.06 -3.83
N ALA A 167 8.48 16.21 -4.80
CA ALA A 167 9.55 15.26 -5.07
C ALA A 167 9.98 15.44 -6.53
N GLY A 168 10.83 16.43 -6.76
CA GLY A 168 11.46 16.65 -8.05
C GLY A 168 11.93 15.33 -8.65
N ILE A 169 11.44 15.07 -9.84
CA ILE A 169 12.10 14.22 -10.80
C ILE A 169 13.32 15.05 -11.26
N ASP A 170 14.42 14.94 -10.55
CA ASP A 170 15.71 15.31 -11.10
C ASP A 170 16.36 14.03 -11.62
N ALA A 171 16.65 14.08 -12.89
CA ALA A 171 17.19 13.06 -13.78
C ALA A 171 18.46 12.37 -13.26
#